data_d9eb3ec1fecf7bf09635f779d5b68409
#
_entry.id   d9eb3ec1fecf7bf09635f779d5b68409
#
_cell.length_a   1.000
_cell.length_b   1.000
_cell.length_c   1.000
_cell.angle_alpha   90.00
_cell.angle_beta   90.00
_cell.angle_gamma   90.00
#
_symmetry.space_group_name_H-M   'P 1'
#
loop_
_entity.id
_entity.type
_entity.pdbx_description
1 polymer ?
#
loop_
_entity_poly.entity_id
_entity_poly.type
_entity_poly.pdbx_seq_one_letter_code
_entity_poly.pdbx_strand_id
1 'polypeptide(L)'
;MKNRADDSRFINPLNDSDREIEKRIRPVEFSEFSGQQAVVENLKVFVQAAKMRGEALDHVLLHGPPGLGKTTLAHIIAHEMGSNLKITSGPVLDKAGDLAGLLTNLDFGDILFIDEIHRLSPVVEEYLYSAMEDYSIDIMLDKGPSARSIQLTLN
;
A
#
# COMPACT_ATOMS: atom_id res chain seq x y z
N MET A 1 1.89 30.39 43.15
CA MET A 1 2.21 29.03 42.66
C MET A 1 0.96 28.48 42.00
N LYS A 2 0.90 28.49 40.67
CA LYS A 2 -0.21 27.91 39.90
C LYS A 2 0.30 26.63 39.22
N ASN A 3 -0.27 25.49 39.62
CA ASN A 3 -0.09 24.21 39.01
C ASN A 3 -0.53 24.28 37.55
N ARG A 4 0.39 24.01 36.61
CA ARG A 4 0.07 23.62 35.24
C ARG A 4 -0.34 22.16 35.29
N ALA A 5 -1.61 21.93 35.10
CA ALA A 5 -2.13 20.59 34.81
C ALA A 5 -1.54 20.08 33.51
N ASP A 6 -0.93 18.92 33.61
CA ASP A 6 -0.42 18.12 32.52
C ASP A 6 -1.59 17.65 31.65
N ASP A 7 -1.72 18.22 30.46
CA ASP A 7 -2.78 17.88 29.50
C ASP A 7 -2.25 16.84 28.50
N SER A 8 -1.66 15.77 29.02
CA SER A 8 -1.34 14.57 28.26
C SER A 8 -2.59 13.68 28.07
N ARG A 9 -3.65 14.25 27.50
CA ARG A 9 -4.85 13.50 27.14
C ARG A 9 -4.64 12.80 25.81
N PHE A 10 -4.16 11.55 25.91
CA PHE A 10 -4.77 10.35 25.37
C PHE A 10 -4.78 10.24 23.85
N ILE A 11 -3.68 9.80 23.29
CA ILE A 11 -3.76 8.80 22.24
C ILE A 11 -3.74 7.45 22.94
N ASN A 12 -4.91 6.96 23.31
CA ASN A 12 -5.06 5.59 23.78
C ASN A 12 -4.78 4.70 22.57
N PRO A 13 -3.73 3.85 22.57
CA PRO A 13 -3.57 2.89 21.48
C PRO A 13 -4.81 2.02 21.50
N LEU A 14 -5.52 1.94 20.36
CA LEU A 14 -6.69 1.11 20.17
C LEU A 14 -6.40 -0.28 20.75
N ASN A 15 -7.21 -0.69 21.70
CA ASN A 15 -7.15 -1.99 22.33
C ASN A 15 -7.35 -3.07 21.25
N ASP A 16 -6.80 -4.25 21.42
CA ASP A 16 -6.94 -5.32 20.44
C ASP A 16 -8.41 -5.63 20.10
N SER A 17 -9.31 -5.46 21.07
CA SER A 17 -10.76 -5.54 20.87
C SER A 17 -11.29 -4.43 19.93
N ASP A 18 -10.78 -3.23 20.01
CA ASP A 18 -11.20 -2.11 19.14
C ASP A 18 -10.71 -2.33 17.70
N ARG A 19 -9.53 -2.90 17.54
CA ARG A 19 -9.00 -3.30 16.23
C ARG A 19 -9.79 -4.45 15.59
N GLU A 20 -10.27 -5.38 16.40
CA GLU A 20 -11.15 -6.46 15.93
C GLU A 20 -12.53 -5.93 15.53
N ILE A 21 -13.07 -4.97 16.27
CA ILE A 21 -14.32 -4.29 15.94
C ILE A 21 -14.16 -3.47 14.66
N GLU A 22 -13.07 -2.71 14.51
CA GLU A 22 -12.78 -1.97 13.28
C GLU A 22 -12.69 -2.89 12.05
N LYS A 23 -12.03 -4.05 12.18
CA LYS A 23 -11.98 -5.05 11.11
C LYS A 23 -13.36 -5.60 10.75
N ARG A 24 -14.27 -5.75 11.71
CA ARG A 24 -15.64 -6.25 11.47
C ARG A 24 -16.57 -5.21 10.86
N ILE A 25 -16.31 -3.92 11.07
CA ILE A 25 -17.15 -2.83 10.58
C ILE A 25 -16.63 -2.30 9.23
N ARG A 26 -15.38 -2.59 8.88
CA ARG A 26 -14.79 -2.10 7.65
C ARG A 26 -15.45 -2.77 6.44
N PRO A 27 -15.96 -1.98 5.47
CA PRO A 27 -16.51 -2.53 4.23
C PRO A 27 -15.52 -3.48 3.55
N VAL A 28 -16.01 -4.61 3.09
CA VAL A 28 -15.20 -5.60 2.34
C VAL A 28 -15.59 -5.66 0.87
N GLU A 29 -16.74 -5.10 0.52
CA GLU A 29 -17.26 -5.03 -0.85
C GLU A 29 -17.51 -3.59 -1.27
N PHE A 30 -17.45 -3.34 -2.58
CA PHE A 30 -17.78 -2.02 -3.13
C PHE A 30 -19.21 -1.58 -2.81
N SER A 31 -20.14 -2.51 -2.67
CA SER A 31 -21.55 -2.23 -2.34
C SER A 31 -21.73 -1.63 -0.95
N GLU A 32 -20.81 -1.92 -0.04
CA GLU A 32 -20.82 -1.46 1.35
C GLU A 32 -20.09 -0.11 1.54
N PHE A 33 -19.31 0.32 0.54
CA PHE A 33 -18.54 1.53 0.63
C PHE A 33 -19.41 2.76 0.38
N SER A 34 -19.47 3.66 1.37
CA SER A 34 -20.24 4.90 1.29
C SER A 34 -19.37 6.07 0.86
N GLY A 35 -19.86 6.85 -0.09
CA GLY A 35 -19.18 8.02 -0.62
C GLY A 35 -18.32 7.73 -1.86
N GLN A 36 -17.78 8.78 -2.48
CA GLN A 36 -16.90 8.69 -3.66
C GLN A 36 -17.43 7.79 -4.79
N GLN A 37 -18.74 7.87 -5.08
CA GLN A 37 -19.43 6.94 -5.96
C GLN A 37 -18.77 6.81 -7.34
N ALA A 38 -18.34 7.93 -7.94
CA ALA A 38 -17.66 7.89 -9.24
C ALA A 38 -16.33 7.12 -9.20
N VAL A 39 -15.57 7.26 -8.11
CA VAL A 39 -14.32 6.50 -7.90
C VAL A 39 -14.61 5.03 -7.74
N VAL A 40 -15.61 4.68 -6.93
CA VAL A 40 -16.04 3.30 -6.69
C VAL A 40 -16.49 2.63 -7.99
N GLU A 41 -17.30 3.30 -8.79
CA GLU A 41 -17.77 2.73 -10.06
C GLU A 41 -16.66 2.53 -11.07
N ASN A 42 -15.71 3.47 -11.17
CA ASN A 42 -14.53 3.28 -11.99
C ASN A 42 -13.69 2.09 -11.53
N LEU A 43 -13.42 1.98 -10.23
CA LEU A 43 -12.67 0.85 -9.68
C LEU A 43 -13.36 -0.50 -9.94
N LYS A 44 -14.69 -0.56 -9.82
CA LYS A 44 -15.48 -1.77 -10.16
C LYS A 44 -15.23 -2.20 -11.60
N VAL A 45 -15.24 -1.27 -12.55
CA VAL A 45 -15.01 -1.56 -13.97
C VAL A 45 -13.60 -2.12 -14.18
N PHE A 46 -12.57 -1.50 -13.61
CA PHE A 46 -11.19 -1.96 -13.76
C PHE A 46 -10.96 -3.33 -13.11
N VAL A 47 -11.46 -3.54 -11.90
CA VAL A 47 -11.38 -4.83 -11.19
C VAL A 47 -12.09 -5.92 -11.99
N GLN A 48 -13.30 -5.66 -12.48
CA GLN A 48 -14.04 -6.63 -13.27
C GLN A 48 -13.33 -6.96 -14.59
N ALA A 49 -12.77 -5.96 -15.25
CA ALA A 49 -12.02 -6.17 -16.49
C ALA A 49 -10.76 -7.02 -16.27
N ALA A 50 -9.99 -6.75 -15.21
CA ALA A 50 -8.83 -7.56 -14.86
C ALA A 50 -9.22 -9.01 -14.56
N LYS A 51 -10.28 -9.23 -13.77
CA LYS A 51 -10.82 -10.57 -13.47
C LYS A 51 -11.23 -11.33 -14.74
N MET A 52 -11.91 -10.65 -15.67
CA MET A 52 -12.34 -11.27 -16.94
C MET A 52 -11.16 -11.69 -17.80
N ARG A 53 -10.05 -10.98 -17.77
CA ARG A 53 -8.83 -11.32 -18.49
C ARG A 53 -7.96 -12.34 -17.74
N GLY A 54 -8.23 -12.60 -16.47
CA GLY A 54 -7.36 -13.42 -15.61
C GLY A 54 -6.00 -12.77 -15.33
N GLU A 55 -5.96 -11.45 -15.29
CA GLU A 55 -4.76 -10.65 -15.10
C GLU A 55 -4.77 -9.93 -13.76
N ALA A 56 -3.60 -9.51 -13.30
CA ALA A 56 -3.50 -8.59 -12.17
C ALA A 56 -4.13 -7.23 -12.51
N LEU A 57 -4.59 -6.51 -11.48
CA LEU A 57 -5.05 -5.14 -11.66
C LEU A 57 -3.86 -4.23 -11.98
N ASP A 58 -4.05 -3.32 -12.92
CA ASP A 58 -3.08 -2.25 -13.20
C ASP A 58 -2.82 -1.39 -11.95
N HIS A 59 -1.68 -0.71 -11.93
CA HIS A 59 -1.32 0.18 -10.84
C HIS A 59 -2.36 1.30 -10.66
N VAL A 60 -2.79 1.50 -9.43
CA VAL A 60 -3.84 2.48 -9.06
C VAL A 60 -3.28 3.51 -8.10
N LEU A 61 -3.45 4.79 -8.42
CA LEU A 61 -3.14 5.89 -7.51
C LEU A 61 -4.43 6.44 -6.90
N LEU A 62 -4.58 6.30 -5.59
CA LEU A 62 -5.67 6.88 -4.83
C LEU A 62 -5.23 8.23 -4.26
N HIS A 63 -5.69 9.32 -4.85
CA HIS A 63 -5.37 10.68 -4.43
C HIS A 63 -6.53 11.32 -3.66
N GLY A 64 -6.21 12.00 -2.58
CA GLY A 64 -7.20 12.76 -1.79
C GLY A 64 -6.76 12.98 -0.34
N PRO A 65 -7.48 13.84 0.40
CA PRO A 65 -7.21 14.10 1.80
C PRO A 65 -7.38 12.84 2.67
N PRO A 66 -6.82 12.82 3.87
CA PRO A 66 -6.99 11.71 4.81
C PRO A 66 -8.47 11.52 5.18
N GLY A 67 -8.85 10.30 5.55
CA GLY A 67 -10.20 9.98 6.02
C GLY A 67 -11.23 9.72 4.93
N LEU A 68 -10.86 9.69 3.65
CA LEU A 68 -11.76 9.36 2.52
C LEU A 68 -11.81 7.86 2.17
N GLY A 69 -11.22 7.01 2.99
CA GLY A 69 -11.31 5.57 2.82
C GLY A 69 -10.33 4.94 1.82
N LYS A 70 -9.19 5.57 1.53
CA LYS A 70 -8.16 5.01 0.62
C LYS A 70 -7.71 3.60 1.04
N THR A 71 -7.39 3.42 2.31
CA THR A 71 -7.02 2.10 2.85
C THR A 71 -8.17 1.10 2.78
N THR A 72 -9.39 1.54 3.02
CA THR A 72 -10.59 0.71 2.89
C THR A 72 -10.79 0.26 1.44
N LEU A 73 -10.61 1.16 0.48
CA LEU A 73 -10.66 0.81 -0.95
C LEU A 73 -9.59 -0.22 -1.32
N ALA A 74 -8.37 -0.11 -0.78
CA ALA A 74 -7.34 -1.12 -1.01
C ALA A 74 -7.76 -2.51 -0.50
N HIS A 75 -8.39 -2.59 0.67
CA HIS A 75 -8.95 -3.85 1.18
C HIS A 75 -10.06 -4.40 0.30
N ILE A 76 -10.98 -3.56 -0.15
CA ILE A 76 -12.07 -3.95 -1.05
C ILE A 76 -11.50 -4.48 -2.37
N ILE A 77 -10.55 -3.78 -2.98
CA ILE A 77 -9.92 -4.21 -4.23
C ILE A 77 -9.28 -5.59 -4.05
N ALA A 78 -8.52 -5.79 -2.98
CA ALA A 78 -7.89 -7.07 -2.70
C ALA A 78 -8.91 -8.19 -2.51
N HIS A 79 -9.97 -7.95 -1.77
CA HIS A 79 -11.07 -8.89 -1.57
C HIS A 79 -11.75 -9.25 -2.90
N GLU A 80 -12.09 -8.26 -3.70
CA GLU A 80 -12.74 -8.45 -5.00
C GLU A 80 -11.85 -9.17 -6.02
N MET A 81 -10.54 -8.93 -5.98
CA MET A 81 -9.56 -9.62 -6.83
C MET A 81 -9.24 -11.04 -6.33
N GLY A 82 -9.61 -11.38 -5.08
CA GLY A 82 -9.22 -12.63 -4.44
C GLY A 82 -7.71 -12.69 -4.14
N SER A 83 -7.10 -11.54 -3.91
CA SER A 83 -5.66 -11.36 -3.73
C SER A 83 -5.29 -11.09 -2.28
N ASN A 84 -4.07 -11.43 -1.88
CA ASN A 84 -3.55 -10.98 -0.59
C ASN A 84 -3.20 -9.49 -0.66
N LEU A 85 -3.37 -8.80 0.46
CA LEU A 85 -3.02 -7.39 0.60
C LEU A 85 -1.87 -7.23 1.59
N LYS A 86 -0.77 -6.63 1.13
CA LYS A 86 0.29 -6.13 1.99
C LYS A 86 0.20 -4.62 2.09
N ILE A 87 0.29 -4.10 3.31
CA ILE A 87 0.18 -2.66 3.59
C ILE A 87 1.50 -2.16 4.15
N THR A 88 1.98 -1.08 3.59
CA THR A 88 3.13 -0.31 4.08
C THR A 88 2.85 1.19 3.95
N SER A 89 3.83 2.01 4.26
CA SER A 89 3.75 3.46 4.06
C SER A 89 5.06 4.02 3.57
N GLY A 90 5.01 5.18 2.89
CA GLY A 90 6.20 5.86 2.40
C GLY A 90 7.28 6.06 3.47
N PRO A 91 6.96 6.55 4.69
CA PRO A 91 7.94 6.73 5.76
C PRO A 91 8.65 5.45 6.24
N VAL A 92 8.04 4.29 6.08
CA VAL A 92 8.63 2.99 6.48
C VAL A 92 9.64 2.50 5.45
N LEU A 93 9.47 2.90 4.19
CA LEU A 93 10.36 2.55 3.08
C LEU A 93 11.53 3.55 3.00
N ASP A 94 12.49 3.43 3.90
CA ASP A 94 13.62 4.37 3.99
C ASP A 94 14.72 4.06 2.96
N LYS A 95 14.91 2.79 2.63
CA LYS A 95 15.96 2.31 1.73
C LYS A 95 15.40 1.45 0.61
N ALA A 96 16.12 1.42 -0.51
CA ALA A 96 15.80 0.55 -1.64
C ALA A 96 15.67 -0.93 -1.25
N GLY A 97 16.49 -1.39 -0.28
CA GLY A 97 16.42 -2.76 0.24
C GLY A 97 15.11 -3.07 0.97
N ASP A 98 14.48 -2.09 1.62
CA ASP A 98 13.19 -2.27 2.29
C ASP A 98 12.09 -2.52 1.25
N LEU A 99 12.08 -1.73 0.18
CA LEU A 99 11.16 -1.92 -0.95
C LEU A 99 11.40 -3.27 -1.64
N ALA A 100 12.66 -3.60 -1.93
CA ALA A 100 13.01 -4.87 -2.57
C ALA A 100 12.57 -6.07 -1.74
N GLY A 101 12.78 -6.04 -0.42
CA GLY A 101 12.33 -7.09 0.48
C GLY A 101 10.82 -7.27 0.50
N LEU A 102 10.06 -6.18 0.36
CA LEU A 102 8.59 -6.27 0.23
C LEU A 102 8.17 -6.85 -1.12
N LEU A 103 8.72 -6.35 -2.22
CA LEU A 103 8.34 -6.75 -3.57
C LEU A 103 8.68 -8.21 -3.87
N THR A 104 9.85 -8.69 -3.43
CA THR A 104 10.26 -10.09 -3.64
C THR A 104 9.46 -11.10 -2.81
N ASN A 105 8.73 -10.64 -1.80
CA ASN A 105 7.82 -11.46 -1.00
C ASN A 105 6.37 -11.40 -1.46
N LEU A 106 6.08 -10.78 -2.60
CA LEU A 106 4.76 -10.81 -3.22
C LEU A 106 4.64 -12.06 -4.10
N ASP A 107 3.51 -12.73 -3.99
CA ASP A 107 3.12 -13.76 -4.93
C ASP A 107 2.39 -13.13 -6.13
N PHE A 108 2.28 -13.88 -7.22
CA PHE A 108 1.55 -13.41 -8.40
C PHE A 108 0.11 -12.99 -8.05
N GLY A 109 -0.24 -11.77 -8.44
CA GLY A 109 -1.56 -11.20 -8.19
C GLY A 109 -1.74 -10.57 -6.80
N ASP A 110 -0.76 -10.64 -5.91
CA ASP A 110 -0.80 -9.94 -4.62
C ASP A 110 -0.81 -8.41 -4.82
N ILE A 111 -1.41 -7.72 -3.87
CA ILE A 111 -1.52 -6.26 -3.89
C ILE A 111 -0.65 -5.66 -2.80
N LEU A 112 0.21 -4.71 -3.17
CA LEU A 112 0.95 -3.87 -2.23
C LEU A 112 0.29 -2.48 -2.17
N PHE A 113 -0.22 -2.11 -1.01
CA PHE A 113 -0.72 -0.77 -0.74
C PHE A 113 0.35 0.05 0.00
N ILE A 114 0.75 1.16 -0.59
CA ILE A 114 1.71 2.10 0.00
C ILE A 114 0.95 3.36 0.39
N ASP A 115 0.70 3.54 1.68
CA ASP A 115 0.11 4.79 2.18
C ASP A 115 1.13 5.91 2.20
N GLU A 116 0.68 7.14 2.10
CA GLU A 116 1.54 8.33 2.06
C GLU A 116 2.73 8.21 1.07
N ILE A 117 2.47 7.73 -0.14
CA ILE A 117 3.49 7.47 -1.17
C ILE A 117 4.32 8.72 -1.50
N HIS A 118 3.76 9.93 -1.32
CA HIS A 118 4.46 11.21 -1.49
C HIS A 118 5.61 11.42 -0.50
N ARG A 119 5.73 10.59 0.53
CA ARG A 119 6.81 10.61 1.53
C ARG A 119 7.95 9.64 1.22
N LEU A 120 7.91 8.96 0.09
CA LEU A 120 9.06 8.19 -0.38
C LEU A 120 10.27 9.10 -0.65
N SER A 121 11.47 8.61 -0.33
CA SER A 121 12.69 9.27 -0.77
C SER A 121 12.84 9.15 -2.29
N PRO A 122 13.49 10.12 -2.98
CA PRO A 122 13.68 10.03 -4.43
C PRO A 122 14.37 8.74 -4.89
N VAL A 123 15.29 8.21 -4.09
CA VAL A 123 15.98 6.95 -4.40
C VAL A 123 15.03 5.76 -4.38
N VAL A 124 14.19 5.66 -3.35
CA VAL A 124 13.19 4.58 -3.25
C VAL A 124 12.12 4.70 -4.34
N GLU A 125 11.75 5.93 -4.68
CA GLU A 125 10.80 6.23 -5.74
C GLU A 125 11.30 5.73 -7.11
N GLU A 126 12.57 5.96 -7.45
CA GLU A 126 13.18 5.44 -8.69
C GLU A 126 13.16 3.91 -8.76
N TYR A 127 13.46 3.23 -7.65
CA TYR A 127 13.36 1.77 -7.58
C TYR A 127 11.92 1.28 -7.74
N LEU A 128 10.96 2.00 -7.18
CA LEU A 128 9.54 1.67 -7.34
C LEU A 128 9.11 1.80 -8.81
N TYR A 129 9.53 2.84 -9.51
CA TYR A 129 9.21 3.00 -10.94
C TYR A 129 9.79 1.87 -11.79
N SER A 130 11.05 1.49 -11.58
CA SER A 130 11.65 0.35 -12.27
C SER A 130 10.88 -0.95 -12.00
N ALA A 131 10.47 -1.16 -10.75
CA ALA A 131 9.66 -2.31 -10.39
C ALA A 131 8.31 -2.34 -11.12
N MET A 132 7.67 -1.18 -11.25
CA MET A 132 6.35 -1.05 -11.91
C MET A 132 6.43 -1.19 -13.43
N GLU A 133 7.51 -0.74 -14.06
CA GLU A 133 7.68 -0.74 -15.52
C GLU A 133 8.32 -2.03 -16.03
N ASP A 134 9.39 -2.47 -15.37
CA ASP A 134 10.26 -3.55 -15.85
C ASP A 134 10.05 -4.87 -15.12
N TYR A 135 9.18 -4.90 -14.10
CA TYR A 135 8.99 -6.05 -13.20
C TYR A 135 10.32 -6.59 -12.64
N SER A 136 11.24 -5.69 -12.41
CA SER A 136 12.57 -6.01 -11.87
C SER A 136 13.11 -4.87 -11.02
N ILE A 137 14.03 -5.20 -10.13
CA ILE A 137 14.70 -4.23 -9.29
C ILE A 137 16.19 -4.54 -9.22
N ASP A 138 17.03 -3.55 -9.47
CA ASP A 138 18.48 -3.67 -9.40
C ASP A 138 18.98 -3.19 -8.03
N ILE A 139 19.53 -4.09 -7.24
CA ILE A 139 20.05 -3.75 -5.92
C ILE A 139 21.58 -3.68 -5.97
N MET A 140 22.11 -2.56 -5.51
CA MET A 140 23.55 -2.39 -5.30
C MET A 140 23.96 -3.08 -4.00
N LEU A 141 24.83 -4.10 -4.09
CA LEU A 141 25.31 -4.84 -2.93
C LEU A 141 26.47 -4.13 -2.22
N ASP A 142 27.30 -3.42 -2.97
CA ASP A 142 28.49 -2.76 -2.47
C ASP A 142 28.57 -1.31 -2.94
N LYS A 143 29.29 -0.49 -2.18
CA LYS A 143 29.61 0.89 -2.54
C LYS A 143 31.07 0.97 -2.98
N GLY A 144 31.34 1.63 -4.09
CA GLY A 144 32.69 1.90 -4.57
C GLY A 144 33.01 1.34 -5.95
N PRO A 145 34.27 1.36 -6.38
CA PRO A 145 34.68 0.96 -7.73
C PRO A 145 34.42 -0.50 -8.08
N SER A 146 34.20 -1.35 -7.05
CA SER A 146 33.87 -2.78 -7.21
C SER A 146 32.41 -3.07 -6.95
N ALA A 147 31.54 -2.06 -7.01
CA ALA A 147 30.12 -2.22 -6.76
C ALA A 147 29.50 -3.28 -7.68
N ARG A 148 28.80 -4.23 -7.08
CA ARG A 148 28.05 -5.25 -7.79
C ARG A 148 26.56 -4.94 -7.66
N SER A 149 25.84 -5.08 -8.75
CA SER A 149 24.38 -5.07 -8.72
C SER A 149 23.83 -6.48 -8.91
N ILE A 150 22.72 -6.76 -8.26
CA ILE A 150 21.91 -7.96 -8.52
C ILE A 150 20.57 -7.48 -9.00
N GLN A 151 20.15 -8.00 -10.17
CA GLN A 151 18.81 -7.80 -10.68
C GLN A 151 17.91 -8.89 -10.08
N LEU A 152 16.83 -8.47 -9.43
CA LEU A 152 15.78 -9.33 -8.91
C LEU A 152 14.57 -9.20 -9.81
N THR A 153 14.12 -10.31 -10.39
CA THR A 153 12.85 -10.36 -11.13
C THR A 153 11.70 -10.47 -10.15
N LEU A 154 10.63 -9.74 -10.41
CA LEU A 154 9.41 -9.70 -9.60
C LEU A 154 8.32 -10.58 -10.25
N ASN A 155 7.39 -11.06 -9.44
CA ASN A 155 6.27 -11.89 -9.88
C ASN A 155 5.10 -11.05 -10.39
#